data_2cd052d24c4defed75a78eae9dd909d3
#
_entry.id   2cd052d24c4defed75a78eae9dd909d3
#
_cell.length_a   1.000
_cell.length_b   1.000
_cell.length_c   1.000
_cell.angle_alpha   90.00
_cell.angle_beta   90.00
_cell.angle_gamma   90.00
#
_symmetry.space_group_name_H-M   'P 1'
#
loop_
_entity.id
_entity.type
_entity.pdbx_description
1 polymer ?
#
loop_
_entity_poly.entity_id
_entity_poly.type
_entity_poly.pdbx_seq_one_letter_code
_entity_poly.pdbx_strand_id
1 'polypeptide(L)'
;MFFKNRQFNQDISSWNTSNVTNTIGMFTRCDSFNQDLNTWDMSQVTNMNRMFKEAPSFNGAIANWDVENVVRMAEMFSGATSFNQDLSDWCVRAFQYNPPINFALNATAFLPVHYPRWGNCPQDFDNVTSLATGAFVNANGCVDCSALNIGDYFELNGDTLLVVDRGMLDSLILLHDDLSKVCVSNITDMKDALRGLRWFNTDIAYWDVSNVTDMSNMFFKAQIFNHDIGNWDVSSVTRMSAMFQVARVFDQDISTWDVSNVQRFRSMFRNAAAFNQNIGPWDVGNVLNDAQMSSMFRGCASFNQDLSMWCVSNVSAKPTGFNANSALVSANLPAWGTCPTAGTMISKDNPIASNEANGDNAADQVETQEVTLFPNPTTGMVKINPVVEGTYRIYNEVGRTIGEGQIKEAFDFSEQANGIYMLMLQTENGTQYLKVVKH
;
A
#
# COMPACT_ATOMS: atom_id res chain seq x y z
N MET A 1 27.11 6.05 29.77
CA MET A 1 28.50 6.46 30.00
C MET A 1 28.81 7.79 29.33
N PHE A 2 28.63 7.92 28.00
CA PHE A 2 28.96 9.14 27.24
C PHE A 2 27.74 10.06 26.99
N PHE A 3 26.66 9.87 27.67
CA PHE A 3 25.42 10.61 27.49
C PHE A 3 25.64 12.12 27.41
N LYS A 4 25.19 12.76 26.30
CA LYS A 4 25.36 14.19 26.01
C LYS A 4 26.82 14.68 25.86
N ASN A 5 27.81 13.78 25.71
CA ASN A 5 29.16 14.19 25.37
C ASN A 5 29.29 14.45 23.87
N ARG A 6 28.91 15.66 23.43
CA ARG A 6 28.78 16.02 22.03
C ARG A 6 30.06 15.88 21.20
N GLN A 7 31.22 16.03 21.83
CA GLN A 7 32.52 15.98 21.13
C GLN A 7 33.22 14.61 21.24
N PHE A 8 32.60 13.67 21.93
CA PHE A 8 33.22 12.35 22.10
C PHE A 8 33.25 11.61 20.76
N ASN A 9 34.46 11.25 20.31
CA ASN A 9 34.71 10.43 19.14
C ASN A 9 36.00 9.63 19.23
N GLN A 10 36.38 9.18 20.44
CA GLN A 10 37.55 8.35 20.62
C GLN A 10 37.28 6.91 20.18
N ASP A 11 38.32 6.28 19.66
CA ASP A 11 38.29 4.85 19.33
C ASP A 11 38.18 4.02 20.62
N ILE A 12 37.12 3.25 20.72
CA ILE A 12 36.83 2.36 21.85
C ILE A 12 36.57 0.92 21.34
N SER A 13 36.93 0.62 20.09
CA SER A 13 36.72 -0.69 19.45
C SER A 13 37.42 -1.83 20.22
N SER A 14 38.54 -1.53 20.91
CA SER A 14 39.31 -2.51 21.69
C SER A 14 38.73 -2.81 23.08
N TRP A 15 37.61 -2.22 23.46
CA TRP A 15 37.01 -2.47 24.77
C TRP A 15 36.47 -3.88 24.89
N ASN A 16 36.72 -4.54 26.02
CA ASN A 16 36.09 -5.81 26.33
C ASN A 16 34.67 -5.56 26.85
N THR A 17 33.69 -5.93 26.05
CA THR A 17 32.26 -5.74 26.34
C THR A 17 31.52 -7.03 26.71
N SER A 18 32.21 -8.18 26.80
CA SER A 18 31.65 -9.51 27.04
C SER A 18 30.78 -9.64 28.31
N ASN A 19 30.93 -8.76 29.28
CA ASN A 19 30.11 -8.74 30.50
C ASN A 19 29.11 -7.56 30.54
N VAL A 20 28.93 -6.82 29.44
CA VAL A 20 28.00 -5.71 29.38
C VAL A 20 26.57 -6.25 29.15
N THR A 21 25.67 -5.94 30.04
CA THR A 21 24.27 -6.36 29.98
C THR A 21 23.31 -5.22 29.58
N ASN A 22 23.77 -3.97 29.58
CA ASN A 22 22.92 -2.80 29.38
C ASN A 22 23.69 -1.62 28.78
N THR A 23 23.24 -1.14 27.63
CA THR A 23 23.83 -0.03 26.90
C THR A 23 22.88 1.16 26.76
N ILE A 24 21.83 1.22 27.61
CA ILE A 24 20.83 2.29 27.59
C ILE A 24 21.48 3.66 27.46
N GLY A 25 21.12 4.42 26.42
CA GLY A 25 21.53 5.81 26.23
C GLY A 25 23.03 6.07 26.18
N MET A 26 23.86 5.03 25.95
CA MET A 26 25.33 5.14 26.09
C MET A 26 25.91 6.30 25.27
N PHE A 27 25.46 6.47 24.04
CA PHE A 27 25.88 7.51 23.09
C PHE A 27 24.79 8.51 22.74
N THR A 28 23.72 8.58 23.55
CA THR A 28 22.67 9.59 23.32
C THR A 28 23.25 10.98 23.28
N ARG A 29 23.00 11.74 22.21
CA ARG A 29 23.49 13.10 21.98
C ARG A 29 25.02 13.20 21.96
N CYS A 30 25.70 12.18 21.47
CA CYS A 30 27.11 12.23 21.12
C CYS A 30 27.24 12.68 19.66
N ASP A 31 27.19 14.00 19.45
CA ASP A 31 27.00 14.57 18.10
C ASP A 31 28.12 14.20 17.13
N SER A 32 29.34 14.02 17.61
CA SER A 32 30.53 13.71 16.79
C SER A 32 30.88 12.22 16.73
N PHE A 33 30.19 11.38 17.52
CA PHE A 33 30.58 9.97 17.64
C PHE A 33 30.29 9.20 16.33
N ASN A 34 31.35 8.59 15.77
CA ASN A 34 31.26 7.78 14.53
C ASN A 34 32.43 6.75 14.50
N GLN A 35 32.54 5.90 15.52
CA GLN A 35 33.55 4.83 15.56
C GLN A 35 32.92 3.49 15.26
N ASP A 36 33.69 2.59 14.62
CA ASP A 36 33.27 1.22 14.36
C ASP A 36 33.27 0.41 15.67
N LEU A 37 32.18 -0.28 15.91
CA LEU A 37 31.97 -1.08 17.10
C LEU A 37 31.68 -2.56 16.79
N ASN A 38 31.97 -3.03 15.57
CA ASN A 38 31.72 -4.43 15.14
C ASN A 38 32.47 -5.47 16.01
N THR A 39 33.53 -5.06 16.72
CA THR A 39 34.31 -5.94 17.60
C THR A 39 33.70 -6.09 18.98
N TRP A 40 32.68 -5.31 19.31
CA TRP A 40 32.03 -5.41 20.61
C TRP A 40 31.22 -6.69 20.73
N ASP A 41 31.43 -7.43 21.80
CA ASP A 41 30.58 -8.55 22.15
C ASP A 41 29.29 -8.03 22.82
N MET A 42 28.18 -8.20 22.15
CA MET A 42 26.86 -7.74 22.60
C MET A 42 25.97 -8.90 23.06
N SER A 43 26.48 -10.13 23.07
CA SER A 43 25.74 -11.35 23.38
C SER A 43 25.06 -11.39 24.76
N GLN A 44 25.58 -10.62 25.74
CA GLN A 44 24.97 -10.51 27.08
C GLN A 44 24.04 -9.29 27.22
N VAL A 45 23.93 -8.44 26.20
CA VAL A 45 23.13 -7.20 26.29
C VAL A 45 21.66 -7.54 26.13
N THR A 46 20.86 -7.05 27.10
CA THR A 46 19.39 -7.20 27.05
C THR A 46 18.66 -5.90 26.75
N ASN A 47 19.32 -4.76 26.84
CA ASN A 47 18.67 -3.46 26.71
C ASN A 47 19.57 -2.43 25.99
N MET A 48 19.12 -2.01 24.81
CA MET A 48 19.79 -1.02 23.95
C MET A 48 18.93 0.25 23.75
N ASN A 49 17.92 0.49 24.59
CA ASN A 49 17.07 1.67 24.46
C ASN A 49 17.90 2.94 24.32
N ARG A 50 17.63 3.76 23.29
CA ARG A 50 18.24 5.07 23.07
C ARG A 50 19.76 5.07 22.92
N MET A 51 20.40 3.94 22.59
CA MET A 51 21.85 3.84 22.59
C MET A 51 22.51 4.93 21.72
N PHE A 52 22.01 5.17 20.50
CA PHE A 52 22.49 6.20 19.57
C PHE A 52 21.44 7.31 19.30
N LYS A 53 20.49 7.48 20.23
CA LYS A 53 19.46 8.52 20.06
C LYS A 53 20.09 9.90 19.93
N GLU A 54 19.69 10.65 18.90
CA GLU A 54 20.23 11.98 18.61
C GLU A 54 21.77 12.01 18.53
N ALA A 55 22.37 10.99 17.89
CA ALA A 55 23.78 10.93 17.52
C ALA A 55 23.91 11.10 15.99
N PRO A 56 23.82 12.33 15.46
CA PRO A 56 23.62 12.60 14.04
C PRO A 56 24.77 12.15 13.14
N SER A 57 26.00 12.09 13.66
CA SER A 57 27.17 11.65 12.86
C SER A 57 27.40 10.15 12.87
N PHE A 58 26.67 9.40 13.74
CA PHE A 58 26.93 7.98 13.87
C PHE A 58 26.53 7.19 12.63
N ASN A 59 27.49 6.50 12.04
CA ASN A 59 27.35 5.50 11.00
C ASN A 59 28.44 4.40 11.11
N GLY A 60 28.98 4.20 12.32
CA GLY A 60 29.96 3.16 12.60
C GLY A 60 29.39 1.76 12.38
N ALA A 61 30.27 0.83 11.99
CA ALA A 61 29.88 -0.55 11.73
C ALA A 61 29.45 -1.27 13.01
N ILE A 62 28.28 -1.92 12.97
CA ILE A 62 27.66 -2.68 14.05
C ILE A 62 26.90 -3.91 13.53
N ALA A 63 27.00 -4.22 12.25
CA ALA A 63 26.23 -5.30 11.62
C ALA A 63 26.49 -6.68 12.25
N ASN A 64 27.72 -6.91 12.75
CA ASN A 64 28.14 -8.20 13.31
C ASN A 64 27.73 -8.41 14.79
N TRP A 65 26.93 -7.51 15.37
CA TRP A 65 26.53 -7.68 16.77
C TRP A 65 25.58 -8.86 16.94
N ASP A 66 25.88 -9.72 17.90
CA ASP A 66 24.92 -10.68 18.41
C ASP A 66 23.92 -9.97 19.34
N VAL A 67 22.70 -9.81 18.86
CA VAL A 67 21.61 -9.09 19.56
C VAL A 67 20.44 -10.02 19.95
N GLU A 68 20.63 -11.33 19.86
CA GLU A 68 19.58 -12.32 20.13
C GLU A 68 18.95 -12.19 21.52
N ASN A 69 19.75 -11.82 22.52
CA ASN A 69 19.29 -11.64 23.89
C ASN A 69 18.66 -10.26 24.17
N VAL A 70 18.66 -9.35 23.19
CA VAL A 70 18.11 -8.01 23.37
C VAL A 70 16.59 -8.04 23.33
N VAL A 71 15.97 -7.52 24.39
CA VAL A 71 14.51 -7.41 24.52
C VAL A 71 14.01 -5.96 24.56
N ARG A 72 14.89 -4.97 24.44
CA ARG A 72 14.55 -3.54 24.43
C ARG A 72 15.49 -2.75 23.53
N MET A 73 14.92 -2.14 22.46
CA MET A 73 15.63 -1.29 21.48
C MET A 73 14.85 0.01 21.16
N ALA A 74 13.93 0.44 22.03
CA ALA A 74 13.13 1.64 21.76
C ALA A 74 14.01 2.87 21.52
N GLU A 75 13.69 3.66 20.49
CA GLU A 75 14.39 4.88 20.11
C GLU A 75 15.91 4.72 19.84
N MET A 76 16.39 3.51 19.52
CA MET A 76 17.84 3.22 19.45
C MET A 76 18.58 4.15 18.51
N PHE A 77 18.06 4.40 17.32
CA PHE A 77 18.62 5.29 16.30
C PHE A 77 17.78 6.55 16.06
N SER A 78 16.81 6.86 16.93
CA SER A 78 15.97 8.05 16.76
C SER A 78 16.83 9.32 16.66
N GLY A 79 16.77 10.02 15.50
CA GLY A 79 17.57 11.21 15.23
C GLY A 79 19.05 10.96 14.87
N ALA A 80 19.46 9.71 14.62
CA ALA A 80 20.78 9.37 14.08
C ALA A 80 20.77 9.55 12.55
N THR A 81 20.87 10.79 12.09
CA THR A 81 20.57 11.19 10.71
C THR A 81 21.55 10.66 9.66
N SER A 82 22.76 10.26 10.04
CA SER A 82 23.76 9.67 9.13
C SER A 82 23.76 8.14 9.13
N PHE A 83 23.03 7.50 10.08
CA PHE A 83 23.10 6.05 10.22
C PHE A 83 22.43 5.33 9.05
N ASN A 84 23.15 4.40 8.42
CA ASN A 84 22.67 3.58 7.31
C ASN A 84 23.39 2.22 7.19
N GLN A 85 23.77 1.60 8.32
CA GLN A 85 24.33 0.25 8.30
C GLN A 85 23.25 -0.78 8.06
N ASP A 86 23.58 -1.84 7.33
CA ASP A 86 22.67 -2.97 7.12
C ASP A 86 22.60 -3.84 8.39
N LEU A 87 21.43 -3.91 8.98
CA LEU A 87 21.12 -4.69 10.16
C LEU A 87 20.15 -5.85 9.87
N SER A 88 19.93 -6.17 8.60
CA SER A 88 19.00 -7.23 8.16
C SER A 88 19.37 -8.60 8.72
N ASP A 89 20.67 -8.79 9.06
CA ASP A 89 21.19 -10.03 9.63
C ASP A 89 21.12 -10.09 11.17
N TRP A 90 20.56 -9.08 11.82
CA TRP A 90 20.37 -9.15 13.27
C TRP A 90 19.30 -10.15 13.67
N CYS A 91 19.62 -11.04 14.63
CA CYS A 91 18.65 -11.94 15.25
C CYS A 91 17.82 -11.19 16.29
N VAL A 92 16.52 -10.95 16.02
CA VAL A 92 15.66 -10.08 16.84
C VAL A 92 14.33 -10.75 17.22
N ARG A 93 14.36 -12.06 17.55
CA ARG A 93 13.18 -12.88 17.91
C ARG A 93 12.28 -12.29 18.98
N ALA A 94 12.88 -11.57 19.93
CA ALA A 94 12.12 -10.94 21.03
C ALA A 94 11.11 -9.88 20.58
N PHE A 95 11.18 -9.42 19.30
CA PHE A 95 10.34 -8.36 18.75
C PHE A 95 9.31 -8.86 17.72
N GLN A 96 8.94 -10.14 17.77
CA GLN A 96 8.10 -10.83 16.79
C GLN A 96 6.78 -10.10 16.47
N TYR A 97 6.12 -9.48 17.44
CA TYR A 97 4.82 -8.83 17.23
C TYR A 97 4.84 -7.33 17.45
N ASN A 98 5.95 -6.78 17.88
CA ASN A 98 6.04 -5.37 18.21
C ASN A 98 7.45 -4.83 17.93
N PRO A 99 7.69 -4.28 16.73
CA PRO A 99 8.92 -3.52 16.47
C PRO A 99 9.13 -2.46 17.54
N PRO A 100 10.38 -2.19 17.96
CA PRO A 100 10.65 -1.23 19.03
C PRO A 100 10.14 0.17 18.68
N ILE A 101 9.38 0.79 19.58
CA ILE A 101 8.77 2.12 19.37
C ILE A 101 9.87 3.13 18.99
N ASN A 102 9.63 3.86 17.89
CA ASN A 102 10.51 4.92 17.39
C ASN A 102 11.95 4.47 17.14
N PHE A 103 12.20 3.19 16.82
CA PHE A 103 13.54 2.61 16.65
C PHE A 103 14.49 3.52 15.87
N ALA A 104 14.03 4.04 14.73
CA ALA A 104 14.79 4.91 13.84
C ALA A 104 14.02 6.19 13.45
N LEU A 105 13.17 6.72 14.34
CA LEU A 105 12.40 7.95 14.07
C LEU A 105 13.36 9.10 13.73
N ASN A 106 13.17 9.75 12.58
CA ASN A 106 14.03 10.82 12.04
C ASN A 106 15.49 10.40 11.75
N ALA A 107 15.80 9.12 11.63
CA ALA A 107 17.06 8.62 11.09
C ALA A 107 17.00 8.64 9.55
N THR A 108 17.18 9.82 8.96
CA THR A 108 16.82 10.10 7.54
C THR A 108 17.67 9.37 6.52
N ALA A 109 18.86 8.90 6.86
CA ALA A 109 19.70 8.10 5.99
C ALA A 109 19.42 6.59 6.12
N PHE A 110 18.79 6.13 7.21
CA PHE A 110 18.58 4.72 7.48
C PHE A 110 17.46 4.16 6.60
N LEU A 111 17.87 3.37 5.62
CA LEU A 111 16.92 2.79 4.66
C LEU A 111 16.14 1.63 5.31
N PRO A 112 14.83 1.51 5.04
CA PRO A 112 14.01 0.40 5.54
C PRO A 112 14.55 -0.99 5.18
N VAL A 113 15.17 -1.16 4.01
CA VAL A 113 15.80 -2.41 3.57
C VAL A 113 16.96 -2.86 4.48
N HIS A 114 17.55 -1.95 5.24
CA HIS A 114 18.63 -2.22 6.19
C HIS A 114 18.14 -2.47 7.62
N TYR A 115 16.84 -2.47 7.88
CA TYR A 115 16.30 -2.75 9.22
C TYR A 115 16.42 -4.24 9.56
N PRO A 116 16.53 -4.59 10.87
CA PRO A 116 16.39 -5.98 11.29
C PRO A 116 15.06 -6.57 10.86
N ARG A 117 15.04 -7.84 10.52
CA ARG A 117 13.79 -8.58 10.25
C ARG A 117 13.12 -8.93 11.57
N TRP A 118 12.27 -8.03 12.05
CA TRP A 118 11.68 -8.13 13.38
C TRP A 118 11.01 -9.48 13.64
N GLY A 119 11.35 -10.09 14.77
CA GLY A 119 10.83 -11.41 15.17
C GLY A 119 11.58 -12.59 14.58
N ASN A 120 12.58 -12.38 13.74
CA ASN A 120 13.31 -13.43 13.06
C ASN A 120 14.81 -13.39 13.33
N CYS A 121 15.48 -14.46 12.97
CA CYS A 121 16.94 -14.54 12.90
C CYS A 121 17.36 -14.96 11.48
N PRO A 122 18.52 -14.54 10.97
CA PRO A 122 19.02 -15.02 9.67
C PRO A 122 19.08 -16.53 9.56
N GLN A 123 19.46 -17.22 10.65
CA GLN A 123 19.50 -18.69 10.69
C GLN A 123 18.12 -19.34 10.51
N ASP A 124 17.03 -18.61 10.75
CA ASP A 124 15.68 -19.13 10.53
C ASP A 124 15.40 -19.30 9.03
N PHE A 125 16.11 -18.54 8.19
CA PHE A 125 16.04 -18.63 6.72
C PHE A 125 17.06 -19.63 6.14
N ASP A 126 18.25 -19.75 6.73
CA ASP A 126 19.31 -20.66 6.27
C ASP A 126 19.02 -22.12 6.67
N ASN A 127 18.23 -22.35 7.72
CA ASN A 127 17.84 -23.65 8.24
C ASN A 127 16.42 -24.07 7.87
N VAL A 128 15.85 -23.55 6.77
CA VAL A 128 14.62 -24.14 6.19
C VAL A 128 14.99 -25.50 5.61
N THR A 129 15.40 -26.43 6.48
CA THR A 129 15.71 -27.84 6.14
C THR A 129 14.44 -28.64 5.86
N SER A 130 13.26 -28.09 6.16
CA SER A 130 11.98 -28.58 5.66
C SER A 130 11.03 -27.39 5.47
N LEU A 131 10.79 -27.03 4.22
CA LEU A 131 9.68 -26.17 3.87
C LEU A 131 8.38 -26.83 4.32
N ALA A 132 7.48 -26.06 4.92
CA ALA A 132 6.17 -26.56 5.29
C ALA A 132 5.44 -27.03 4.02
N THR A 133 4.83 -28.20 4.08
CA THR A 133 4.02 -28.74 2.98
C THR A 133 2.55 -28.59 3.32
N GLY A 134 1.75 -28.17 2.36
CA GLY A 134 0.29 -28.00 2.56
C GLY A 134 -0.27 -26.73 1.98
N ALA A 135 0.59 -25.78 1.55
CA ALA A 135 0.15 -24.66 0.76
C ALA A 135 -0.08 -25.08 -0.71
N PHE A 136 -1.07 -24.50 -1.35
CA PHE A 136 -1.40 -24.77 -2.74
C PHE A 136 -2.03 -23.52 -3.41
N VAL A 137 -2.05 -23.51 -4.73
CA VAL A 137 -2.81 -22.51 -5.48
C VAL A 137 -4.24 -22.99 -5.60
N ASN A 138 -5.19 -22.23 -5.07
CA ASN A 138 -6.62 -22.57 -5.12
C ASN A 138 -7.21 -22.34 -6.54
N ALA A 139 -8.48 -22.67 -6.73
CA ALA A 139 -9.15 -22.58 -8.03
C ALA A 139 -9.19 -21.15 -8.61
N ASN A 140 -9.07 -20.14 -7.76
CA ASN A 140 -9.05 -18.72 -8.15
C ASN A 140 -7.64 -18.21 -8.48
N GLY A 141 -6.61 -19.05 -8.38
CA GLY A 141 -5.22 -18.66 -8.59
C GLY A 141 -4.56 -18.00 -7.38
N CYS A 142 -5.24 -17.97 -6.22
CA CYS A 142 -4.70 -17.45 -4.97
C CYS A 142 -3.98 -18.52 -4.18
N VAL A 143 -3.02 -18.13 -3.35
CA VAL A 143 -2.20 -19.05 -2.56
C VAL A 143 -2.88 -19.33 -1.21
N ASP A 144 -3.38 -20.54 -1.03
CA ASP A 144 -3.94 -21.00 0.22
C ASP A 144 -2.85 -21.68 1.09
N CYS A 145 -2.57 -21.09 2.23
CA CYS A 145 -1.67 -21.57 3.27
C CYS A 145 -2.37 -21.76 4.62
N SER A 146 -3.70 -21.85 4.62
CA SER A 146 -4.51 -21.95 5.84
C SER A 146 -4.20 -23.19 6.69
N ALA A 147 -3.64 -24.24 6.08
CA ALA A 147 -3.19 -25.45 6.77
C ALA A 147 -1.81 -25.30 7.46
N LEU A 148 -1.09 -24.20 7.23
CA LEU A 148 0.24 -23.94 7.78
C LEU A 148 0.16 -23.07 9.03
N ASN A 149 1.22 -23.11 9.86
CA ASN A 149 1.29 -22.25 11.03
C ASN A 149 1.78 -20.84 10.64
N ILE A 150 1.35 -19.86 11.42
CA ILE A 150 1.86 -18.49 11.31
C ILE A 150 3.36 -18.49 11.60
N GLY A 151 4.15 -17.86 10.71
CA GLY A 151 5.60 -17.88 10.76
C GLY A 151 6.27 -19.00 9.97
N ASP A 152 5.51 -19.97 9.46
CA ASP A 152 6.07 -20.98 8.56
C ASP A 152 6.47 -20.39 7.21
N TYR A 153 7.53 -20.94 6.64
CA TYR A 153 7.94 -20.66 5.25
C TYR A 153 7.62 -21.88 4.37
N PHE A 154 7.25 -21.60 3.12
CA PHE A 154 7.03 -22.65 2.12
C PHE A 154 7.49 -22.17 0.75
N GLU A 155 7.82 -23.09 -0.14
CA GLU A 155 8.11 -22.79 -1.54
C GLU A 155 6.89 -23.00 -2.42
N LEU A 156 6.66 -22.04 -3.31
CA LEU A 156 5.67 -22.13 -4.36
C LEU A 156 6.23 -21.52 -5.66
N ASN A 157 6.28 -22.33 -6.72
CA ASN A 157 6.77 -21.90 -8.05
C ASN A 157 8.19 -21.29 -8.04
N GLY A 158 9.05 -21.68 -7.11
CA GLY A 158 10.42 -21.17 -6.95
C GLY A 158 10.54 -19.92 -6.08
N ASP A 159 9.45 -19.45 -5.51
CA ASP A 159 9.40 -18.36 -4.53
C ASP A 159 9.19 -18.91 -3.11
N THR A 160 9.94 -18.39 -2.16
CA THR A 160 9.72 -18.66 -0.74
C THR A 160 8.75 -17.65 -0.16
N LEU A 161 7.63 -18.10 0.39
CA LEU A 161 6.59 -17.27 0.99
C LEU A 161 6.51 -17.50 2.49
N LEU A 162 6.16 -16.44 3.23
CA LEU A 162 5.95 -16.45 4.68
C LEU A 162 4.45 -16.47 4.99
N VAL A 163 4.01 -17.38 5.84
CA VAL A 163 2.65 -17.40 6.39
C VAL A 163 2.51 -16.32 7.46
N VAL A 164 1.62 -15.36 7.27
CA VAL A 164 1.46 -14.24 8.20
C VAL A 164 0.07 -14.16 8.82
N ASP A 165 0.02 -13.68 10.06
CA ASP A 165 -1.20 -13.14 10.65
C ASP A 165 -1.31 -11.63 10.40
N ARG A 166 -2.37 -11.01 10.89
CA ARG A 166 -2.59 -9.57 10.73
C ARG A 166 -1.49 -8.74 11.42
N GLY A 167 -1.01 -9.12 12.58
CA GLY A 167 0.03 -8.39 13.31
C GLY A 167 1.36 -8.41 12.59
N MET A 168 1.72 -9.56 12.01
CA MET A 168 2.92 -9.71 11.18
C MET A 168 2.79 -8.89 9.89
N LEU A 169 1.63 -8.94 9.22
CA LEU A 169 1.38 -8.14 8.02
C LEU A 169 1.52 -6.63 8.31
N ASP A 170 0.92 -6.13 9.39
CA ASP A 170 1.06 -4.73 9.81
C ASP A 170 2.51 -4.34 10.07
N SER A 171 3.30 -5.25 10.66
CA SER A 171 4.73 -5.06 10.91
C SER A 171 5.54 -4.99 9.62
N LEU A 172 5.30 -5.89 8.67
CA LEU A 172 5.95 -5.91 7.36
C LEU A 172 5.62 -4.64 6.56
N ILE A 173 4.37 -4.17 6.62
CA ILE A 173 3.94 -2.91 6.00
C ILE A 173 4.71 -1.72 6.59
N LEU A 174 4.86 -1.65 7.92
CA LEU A 174 5.62 -0.59 8.59
C LEU A 174 7.09 -0.60 8.22
N LEU A 175 7.65 -1.78 7.94
CA LEU A 175 9.03 -1.98 7.56
C LEU A 175 9.28 -1.79 6.06
N HIS A 176 8.21 -1.55 5.27
CA HIS A 176 8.28 -1.49 3.81
C HIS A 176 8.85 -2.78 3.19
N ASP A 177 8.56 -3.92 3.82
CA ASP A 177 9.00 -5.23 3.34
C ASP A 177 8.24 -5.64 2.07
N ASP A 178 8.76 -6.68 1.39
CA ASP A 178 8.18 -7.17 0.14
C ASP A 178 6.91 -7.99 0.41
N LEU A 179 5.77 -7.33 0.31
CA LEU A 179 4.46 -7.98 0.49
C LEU A 179 4.12 -8.96 -0.64
N SER A 180 4.96 -9.04 -1.71
CA SER A 180 4.85 -10.09 -2.72
C SER A 180 5.42 -11.44 -2.27
N LYS A 181 5.82 -11.59 -1.02
CA LYS A 181 6.39 -12.83 -0.47
C LYS A 181 5.65 -13.30 0.79
N VAL A 182 4.39 -12.90 0.95
CA VAL A 182 3.58 -13.30 2.11
C VAL A 182 2.31 -14.02 1.70
N CYS A 183 1.88 -14.99 2.49
CA CYS A 183 0.59 -15.66 2.38
C CYS A 183 -0.32 -15.21 3.52
N VAL A 184 -1.54 -14.79 3.18
CA VAL A 184 -2.47 -14.10 4.09
C VAL A 184 -3.74 -14.88 4.42
N SER A 185 -3.85 -16.16 4.00
CA SER A 185 -5.08 -16.98 4.14
C SER A 185 -5.59 -17.09 5.57
N ASN A 186 -4.72 -16.91 6.56
CA ASN A 186 -5.09 -16.95 7.98
C ASN A 186 -5.65 -15.61 8.51
N ILE A 187 -5.74 -14.57 7.67
CA ILE A 187 -6.22 -13.25 8.07
C ILE A 187 -7.74 -13.14 7.83
N THR A 188 -8.48 -12.79 8.86
CA THR A 188 -9.94 -12.60 8.80
C THR A 188 -10.38 -11.14 8.81
N ASP A 189 -9.47 -10.20 9.13
CA ASP A 189 -9.72 -8.75 9.19
C ASP A 189 -8.60 -7.99 8.45
N MET A 190 -8.95 -7.41 7.30
CA MET A 190 -8.06 -6.56 6.49
C MET A 190 -8.41 -5.07 6.62
N LYS A 191 -9.25 -4.71 7.58
CA LYS A 191 -9.60 -3.32 7.82
C LYS A 191 -8.35 -2.48 8.06
N ASP A 192 -8.27 -1.34 7.36
CA ASP A 192 -7.14 -0.40 7.42
C ASP A 192 -5.75 -0.98 7.04
N ALA A 193 -5.62 -2.20 6.52
CA ALA A 193 -4.34 -2.89 6.32
C ALA A 193 -3.34 -2.07 5.49
N LEU A 194 -3.73 -1.59 4.32
CA LEU A 194 -2.89 -0.82 3.40
C LEU A 194 -3.27 0.67 3.38
N ARG A 195 -3.96 1.12 4.43
CA ARG A 195 -4.50 2.48 4.54
C ARG A 195 -3.40 3.53 4.52
N GLY A 196 -3.56 4.52 3.64
CA GLY A 196 -2.69 5.69 3.59
C GLY A 196 -1.37 5.45 2.86
N LEU A 197 -1.09 4.24 2.41
CA LEU A 197 0.08 3.89 1.63
C LEU A 197 -0.06 4.44 0.20
N ARG A 198 0.19 5.73 0.03
CA ARG A 198 -0.08 6.47 -1.22
C ARG A 198 0.64 5.89 -2.43
N TRP A 199 1.79 5.26 -2.21
CA TRP A 199 2.69 4.71 -3.23
C TRP A 199 2.67 3.18 -3.28
N PHE A 200 1.75 2.55 -2.56
CA PHE A 200 1.59 1.10 -2.60
C PHE A 200 1.10 0.66 -3.98
N ASN A 201 1.87 -0.18 -4.63
CA ASN A 201 1.51 -0.82 -5.90
C ASN A 201 2.24 -2.17 -6.05
N THR A 202 2.38 -2.92 -4.94
CA THR A 202 2.90 -4.29 -4.97
C THR A 202 1.83 -5.21 -5.56
N ASP A 203 2.27 -6.18 -6.35
CA ASP A 203 1.39 -7.24 -6.85
C ASP A 203 0.99 -8.17 -5.70
N ILE A 204 -0.29 -8.21 -5.43
CA ILE A 204 -0.93 -9.02 -4.39
C ILE A 204 -2.10 -9.84 -4.96
N ALA A 205 -2.12 -10.05 -6.27
CA ALA A 205 -3.20 -10.78 -6.95
C ALA A 205 -3.39 -12.20 -6.40
N TYR A 206 -2.31 -12.83 -5.96
CA TYR A 206 -2.33 -14.20 -5.42
C TYR A 206 -2.72 -14.30 -3.93
N TRP A 207 -2.95 -13.18 -3.24
CA TRP A 207 -3.43 -13.23 -1.86
C TRP A 207 -4.78 -13.94 -1.76
N ASP A 208 -4.85 -14.99 -0.95
CA ASP A 208 -6.13 -15.62 -0.62
C ASP A 208 -6.80 -14.86 0.52
N VAL A 209 -7.89 -14.18 0.19
CA VAL A 209 -8.69 -13.36 1.12
C VAL A 209 -10.05 -13.98 1.44
N SER A 210 -10.24 -15.25 1.10
CA SER A 210 -11.53 -15.97 1.25
C SER A 210 -12.06 -16.00 2.70
N ASN A 211 -11.17 -15.90 3.68
CA ASN A 211 -11.52 -15.84 5.10
C ASN A 211 -11.76 -14.41 5.63
N VAL A 212 -11.57 -13.38 4.80
CA VAL A 212 -11.69 -11.98 5.23
C VAL A 212 -13.15 -11.56 5.33
N THR A 213 -13.53 -10.93 6.45
CA THR A 213 -14.90 -10.46 6.72
C THR A 213 -15.03 -8.93 6.71
N ASP A 214 -13.95 -8.20 6.94
CA ASP A 214 -13.93 -6.72 6.93
C ASP A 214 -12.74 -6.19 6.10
N MET A 215 -13.03 -5.49 5.00
CA MET A 215 -12.06 -4.81 4.13
C MET A 215 -12.21 -3.28 4.20
N SER A 216 -12.85 -2.75 5.24
CA SER A 216 -13.07 -1.31 5.36
C SER A 216 -11.74 -0.55 5.34
N ASN A 217 -11.65 0.49 4.51
CA ASN A 217 -10.46 1.32 4.31
C ASN A 217 -9.18 0.60 3.85
N MET A 218 -9.22 -0.65 3.41
CA MET A 218 -8.00 -1.41 3.09
C MET A 218 -7.06 -0.65 2.15
N PHE A 219 -7.56 -0.08 1.05
CA PHE A 219 -6.80 0.73 0.10
C PHE A 219 -7.11 2.24 0.21
N PHE A 220 -7.60 2.70 1.36
CA PHE A 220 -7.90 4.13 1.56
C PHE A 220 -6.67 4.99 1.31
N LYS A 221 -6.72 5.88 0.30
CA LYS A 221 -5.59 6.72 -0.15
C LYS A 221 -4.38 5.94 -0.72
N ALA A 222 -4.50 4.68 -1.11
CA ALA A 222 -3.53 3.98 -1.94
C ALA A 222 -3.63 4.54 -3.38
N GLN A 223 -3.01 5.70 -3.62
CA GLN A 223 -3.32 6.55 -4.79
C GLN A 223 -2.87 5.96 -6.11
N ILE A 224 -1.82 5.09 -6.10
CA ILE A 224 -1.27 4.47 -7.31
C ILE A 224 -1.55 2.97 -7.40
N PHE A 225 -2.29 2.40 -6.45
CA PHE A 225 -2.63 0.98 -6.49
C PHE A 225 -3.54 0.67 -7.67
N ASN A 226 -3.10 -0.23 -8.54
CA ASN A 226 -3.85 -0.68 -9.72
C ASN A 226 -3.45 -2.10 -10.18
N HIS A 227 -3.08 -3.01 -9.26
CA HIS A 227 -2.90 -4.43 -9.60
C HIS A 227 -4.24 -5.15 -9.68
N ASP A 228 -4.26 -6.18 -10.53
CA ASP A 228 -5.41 -7.03 -10.71
C ASP A 228 -5.71 -7.82 -9.43
N ILE A 229 -6.90 -7.65 -8.91
CA ILE A 229 -7.43 -8.36 -7.74
C ILE A 229 -8.81 -8.99 -8.05
N GLY A 230 -9.13 -9.13 -9.33
CA GLY A 230 -10.38 -9.73 -9.79
C GLY A 230 -10.55 -11.19 -9.35
N ASN A 231 -9.45 -11.89 -9.12
CA ASN A 231 -9.43 -13.29 -8.66
C ASN A 231 -9.76 -13.48 -7.18
N TRP A 232 -9.81 -12.41 -6.39
CA TRP A 232 -10.06 -12.52 -4.96
C TRP A 232 -11.45 -13.07 -4.68
N ASP A 233 -11.53 -14.08 -3.82
CA ASP A 233 -12.79 -14.54 -3.24
C ASP A 233 -13.17 -13.62 -2.08
N VAL A 234 -14.15 -12.74 -2.33
CA VAL A 234 -14.67 -11.78 -1.33
C VAL A 234 -16.02 -12.19 -0.77
N SER A 235 -16.46 -13.42 -1.04
CA SER A 235 -17.79 -13.92 -0.67
C SER A 235 -18.05 -13.93 0.84
N SER A 236 -17.00 -13.99 1.68
CA SER A 236 -17.11 -13.88 3.14
C SER A 236 -17.18 -12.42 3.65
N VAL A 237 -16.94 -11.42 2.79
CA VAL A 237 -16.82 -10.02 3.22
C VAL A 237 -18.18 -9.41 3.50
N THR A 238 -18.32 -8.78 4.67
CA THR A 238 -19.53 -8.07 5.08
C THR A 238 -19.39 -6.55 5.07
N ARG A 239 -18.16 -6.03 5.02
CA ARG A 239 -17.88 -4.59 5.09
C ARG A 239 -16.78 -4.19 4.11
N MET A 240 -17.11 -3.24 3.21
CA MET A 240 -16.19 -2.63 2.24
C MET A 240 -16.21 -1.10 2.30
N SER A 241 -16.59 -0.52 3.46
CA SER A 241 -16.68 0.94 3.58
C SER A 241 -15.34 1.61 3.30
N ALA A 242 -15.34 2.59 2.38
CA ALA A 242 -14.17 3.38 2.00
C ALA A 242 -12.95 2.55 1.49
N MET A 243 -13.17 1.30 1.04
CA MET A 243 -12.08 0.38 0.63
C MET A 243 -11.14 1.03 -0.39
N PHE A 244 -11.67 1.65 -1.45
CA PHE A 244 -10.91 2.34 -2.50
C PHE A 244 -11.07 3.86 -2.44
N GLN A 245 -11.47 4.42 -1.30
CA GLN A 245 -11.63 5.88 -1.20
C GLN A 245 -10.29 6.58 -1.45
N VAL A 246 -10.26 7.47 -2.46
CA VAL A 246 -9.06 8.19 -2.92
C VAL A 246 -7.96 7.27 -3.50
N ALA A 247 -8.29 6.06 -3.93
CA ALA A 247 -7.46 5.23 -4.80
C ALA A 247 -7.63 5.74 -6.25
N ARG A 248 -6.86 6.76 -6.62
CA ARG A 248 -7.14 7.61 -7.78
C ARG A 248 -7.02 6.92 -9.13
N VAL A 249 -6.10 5.94 -9.24
CA VAL A 249 -5.83 5.23 -10.51
C VAL A 249 -6.41 3.82 -10.55
N PHE A 250 -7.05 3.37 -9.45
CA PHE A 250 -7.64 2.04 -9.40
C PHE A 250 -8.76 1.91 -10.42
N ASP A 251 -8.59 0.99 -11.37
CA ASP A 251 -9.54 0.67 -12.43
C ASP A 251 -9.42 -0.81 -12.87
N GLN A 252 -9.25 -1.74 -11.93
CA GLN A 252 -9.18 -3.16 -12.23
C GLN A 252 -10.57 -3.79 -12.25
N ASP A 253 -10.73 -4.81 -13.10
CA ASP A 253 -12.00 -5.54 -13.24
C ASP A 253 -12.31 -6.36 -11.98
N ILE A 254 -13.33 -5.94 -11.26
CA ILE A 254 -13.87 -6.59 -10.08
C ILE A 254 -15.35 -7.01 -10.29
N SER A 255 -15.77 -7.12 -11.54
CA SER A 255 -17.16 -7.49 -11.91
C SER A 255 -17.54 -8.87 -11.42
N THR A 256 -16.56 -9.76 -11.24
CA THR A 256 -16.73 -11.15 -10.81
C THR A 256 -16.84 -11.31 -9.29
N TRP A 257 -16.59 -10.26 -8.51
CA TRP A 257 -16.67 -10.33 -7.05
C TRP A 257 -18.08 -10.69 -6.58
N ASP A 258 -18.18 -11.74 -5.76
CA ASP A 258 -19.42 -12.06 -5.04
C ASP A 258 -19.53 -11.14 -3.81
N VAL A 259 -20.30 -10.06 -3.96
CA VAL A 259 -20.57 -9.09 -2.90
C VAL A 259 -21.91 -9.30 -2.21
N SER A 260 -22.55 -10.44 -2.44
CA SER A 260 -23.91 -10.74 -1.95
C SER A 260 -24.02 -10.68 -0.40
N ASN A 261 -22.92 -10.91 0.32
CA ASN A 261 -22.88 -10.79 1.79
C ASN A 261 -22.52 -9.38 2.30
N VAL A 262 -22.16 -8.44 1.41
CA VAL A 262 -21.70 -7.13 1.82
C VAL A 262 -22.89 -6.25 2.25
N GLN A 263 -22.81 -5.76 3.48
CA GLN A 263 -23.81 -4.90 4.11
C GLN A 263 -23.47 -3.41 4.07
N ARG A 264 -22.21 -3.05 3.80
CA ARG A 264 -21.71 -1.66 3.92
C ARG A 264 -20.73 -1.31 2.79
N PHE A 265 -21.18 -0.42 1.88
CA PHE A 265 -20.40 0.16 0.79
C PHE A 265 -20.13 1.66 0.94
N ARG A 266 -20.39 2.24 2.14
CA ARG A 266 -20.27 3.69 2.34
C ARG A 266 -18.93 4.22 1.85
N SER A 267 -18.96 5.20 0.93
CA SER A 267 -17.76 5.84 0.38
C SER A 267 -16.77 4.90 -0.32
N MET A 268 -17.15 3.67 -0.72
CA MET A 268 -16.23 2.64 -1.21
C MET A 268 -15.32 3.17 -2.32
N PHE A 269 -15.85 3.87 -3.32
CA PHE A 269 -15.10 4.43 -4.44
C PHE A 269 -15.01 5.97 -4.39
N ARG A 270 -15.30 6.59 -3.26
CA ARG A 270 -15.28 8.06 -3.17
C ARG A 270 -13.93 8.63 -3.61
N ASN A 271 -13.93 9.50 -4.63
CA ASN A 271 -12.74 10.09 -5.25
C ASN A 271 -11.76 9.04 -5.85
N ALA A 272 -12.22 7.86 -6.23
CA ALA A 272 -11.54 6.92 -7.11
C ALA A 272 -11.75 7.40 -8.56
N ALA A 273 -10.92 8.33 -9.01
CA ALA A 273 -11.19 9.11 -10.22
C ALA A 273 -11.20 8.28 -11.51
N ALA A 274 -10.30 7.28 -11.61
CA ALA A 274 -10.18 6.43 -12.78
C ALA A 274 -11.24 5.31 -12.85
N PHE A 275 -11.80 4.91 -11.70
CA PHE A 275 -12.64 3.72 -11.61
C PHE A 275 -13.87 3.80 -12.53
N ASN A 276 -13.97 2.87 -13.47
CA ASN A 276 -15.11 2.75 -14.39
C ASN A 276 -15.44 1.29 -14.80
N GLN A 277 -15.19 0.31 -13.93
CA GLN A 277 -15.47 -1.10 -14.22
C GLN A 277 -16.96 -1.44 -14.09
N ASN A 278 -17.41 -2.41 -14.90
CA ASN A 278 -18.80 -2.83 -14.92
C ASN A 278 -19.15 -3.66 -13.67
N ILE A 279 -19.72 -3.00 -12.68
CA ILE A 279 -20.22 -3.63 -11.45
C ILE A 279 -21.75 -3.75 -11.44
N GLY A 280 -22.41 -3.57 -12.58
CA GLY A 280 -23.84 -3.81 -12.74
C GLY A 280 -24.30 -5.22 -12.32
N PRO A 281 -23.49 -6.29 -12.52
CA PRO A 281 -23.82 -7.65 -12.08
C PRO A 281 -23.80 -7.88 -10.56
N TRP A 282 -23.26 -6.95 -9.75
CA TRP A 282 -23.15 -7.15 -8.30
C TRP A 282 -24.51 -7.32 -7.64
N ASP A 283 -24.64 -8.36 -6.79
CA ASP A 283 -25.78 -8.49 -5.87
C ASP A 283 -25.54 -7.64 -4.62
N VAL A 284 -26.23 -6.51 -4.53
CA VAL A 284 -26.15 -5.58 -3.41
C VAL A 284 -27.36 -5.66 -2.47
N GLY A 285 -28.17 -6.73 -2.58
CA GLY A 285 -29.44 -6.89 -1.88
C GLY A 285 -29.33 -6.91 -0.35
N ASN A 286 -28.15 -7.25 0.20
CA ASN A 286 -27.92 -7.30 1.65
C ASN A 286 -27.50 -5.97 2.30
N VAL A 287 -27.46 -4.87 1.54
CA VAL A 287 -27.20 -3.55 2.14
C VAL A 287 -28.22 -3.20 3.19
N LEU A 288 -27.77 -2.78 4.37
CA LEU A 288 -28.65 -2.59 5.55
C LEU A 288 -29.62 -1.42 5.39
N ASN A 289 -29.20 -0.31 4.80
CA ASN A 289 -30.01 0.91 4.64
C ASN A 289 -29.29 1.98 3.79
N ASP A 290 -29.94 3.10 3.51
CA ASP A 290 -29.46 4.22 2.71
C ASP A 290 -28.08 4.74 3.17
N ALA A 291 -27.83 4.83 4.47
CA ALA A 291 -26.58 5.34 5.02
C ALA A 291 -25.36 4.48 4.62
N GLN A 292 -25.57 3.18 4.39
CA GLN A 292 -24.49 2.25 4.05
C GLN A 292 -24.04 2.30 2.58
N MET A 293 -24.75 3.04 1.72
CA MET A 293 -24.34 3.37 0.36
C MET A 293 -24.02 4.86 0.17
N SER A 294 -24.06 5.67 1.24
CA SER A 294 -23.82 7.11 1.13
C SER A 294 -22.43 7.42 0.56
N SER A 295 -22.37 8.38 -0.38
CA SER A 295 -21.15 8.84 -1.05
C SER A 295 -20.37 7.73 -1.78
N MET A 296 -20.97 6.60 -2.15
CA MET A 296 -20.25 5.45 -2.73
C MET A 296 -19.42 5.82 -3.94
N PHE A 297 -19.98 6.61 -4.87
CA PHE A 297 -19.32 7.08 -6.10
C PHE A 297 -19.06 8.59 -6.11
N ARG A 298 -19.11 9.24 -4.96
CA ARG A 298 -18.87 10.70 -4.90
C ARG A 298 -17.48 11.04 -5.43
N GLY A 299 -17.41 11.88 -6.47
CA GLY A 299 -16.15 12.32 -7.08
C GLY A 299 -15.45 11.25 -7.93
N CYS A 300 -16.16 10.19 -8.36
CA CYS A 300 -15.69 9.23 -9.35
C CYS A 300 -15.85 9.84 -10.75
N ALA A 301 -14.83 10.52 -11.24
CA ALA A 301 -14.91 11.31 -12.45
C ALA A 301 -15.16 10.47 -13.71
N SER A 302 -14.73 9.21 -13.74
CA SER A 302 -14.89 8.31 -14.90
C SER A 302 -16.09 7.37 -14.79
N PHE A 303 -16.64 7.15 -13.59
CA PHE A 303 -17.62 6.10 -13.36
C PHE A 303 -19.01 6.41 -13.95
N ASN A 304 -19.41 5.65 -14.95
CA ASN A 304 -20.75 5.78 -15.57
C ASN A 304 -21.34 4.43 -16.01
N GLN A 305 -21.19 3.37 -15.23
CA GLN A 305 -21.74 2.05 -15.53
C GLN A 305 -23.22 1.95 -15.15
N ASP A 306 -23.94 1.06 -15.84
CA ASP A 306 -25.36 0.83 -15.62
C ASP A 306 -25.60 0.02 -14.34
N LEU A 307 -26.22 0.64 -13.34
CA LEU A 307 -26.59 0.04 -12.07
C LEU A 307 -28.11 -0.19 -11.95
N SER A 308 -28.86 -0.01 -13.05
CA SER A 308 -30.32 -0.10 -13.04
C SER A 308 -30.86 -1.47 -12.60
N MET A 309 -30.03 -2.52 -12.71
CA MET A 309 -30.36 -3.88 -12.30
C MET A 309 -30.06 -4.20 -10.83
N TRP A 310 -29.49 -3.26 -10.07
CA TRP A 310 -29.24 -3.50 -8.65
C TRP A 310 -30.55 -3.66 -7.86
N CYS A 311 -30.66 -4.75 -7.08
CA CYS A 311 -31.71 -4.93 -6.10
C CYS A 311 -31.37 -4.10 -4.86
N VAL A 312 -32.13 -3.05 -4.61
CA VAL A 312 -31.88 -2.09 -3.53
C VAL A 312 -33.14 -1.86 -2.66
N SER A 313 -33.87 -2.94 -2.40
CA SER A 313 -35.13 -2.89 -1.63
C SER A 313 -34.99 -2.30 -0.23
N ASN A 314 -33.82 -2.48 0.40
CA ASN A 314 -33.51 -1.95 1.74
C ASN A 314 -33.00 -0.49 1.70
N VAL A 315 -32.84 0.09 0.51
CA VAL A 315 -32.34 1.46 0.31
C VAL A 315 -33.50 2.30 -0.21
N SER A 316 -34.28 2.85 0.69
CA SER A 316 -35.59 3.45 0.40
C SER A 316 -35.56 4.70 -0.45
N ALA A 317 -34.43 5.41 -0.43
CA ALA A 317 -34.20 6.61 -1.22
C ALA A 317 -32.74 6.71 -1.70
N LYS A 318 -32.48 7.56 -2.70
CA LYS A 318 -31.11 7.82 -3.15
C LYS A 318 -30.22 8.24 -1.97
N PRO A 319 -29.14 7.47 -1.67
CA PRO A 319 -28.28 7.77 -0.54
C PRO A 319 -27.59 9.13 -0.68
N THR A 320 -27.42 9.83 0.44
CA THR A 320 -26.79 11.16 0.48
C THR A 320 -25.42 11.15 -0.22
N GLY A 321 -25.28 11.98 -1.26
CA GLY A 321 -24.03 12.14 -2.01
C GLY A 321 -23.61 10.92 -2.83
N PHE A 322 -24.50 9.94 -3.09
CA PHE A 322 -24.19 8.67 -3.76
C PHE A 322 -23.31 8.84 -4.99
N ASN A 323 -23.70 9.71 -5.92
CA ASN A 323 -22.96 10.02 -7.14
C ASN A 323 -22.66 11.53 -7.29
N ALA A 324 -22.56 12.29 -6.21
CA ALA A 324 -22.24 13.72 -6.28
C ALA A 324 -20.86 13.95 -6.90
N ASN A 325 -20.77 14.80 -7.93
CA ASN A 325 -19.54 15.06 -8.68
C ASN A 325 -18.91 13.80 -9.31
N SER A 326 -19.72 12.88 -9.82
CA SER A 326 -19.29 11.72 -10.61
C SER A 326 -19.87 11.81 -12.02
N ALA A 327 -19.30 11.02 -12.95
CA ALA A 327 -19.85 10.90 -14.31
C ALA A 327 -21.15 10.07 -14.35
N LEU A 328 -21.58 9.41 -13.28
CA LEU A 328 -22.72 8.52 -13.22
C LEU A 328 -24.03 9.27 -13.46
N VAL A 329 -24.62 9.09 -14.64
CA VAL A 329 -25.87 9.73 -15.05
C VAL A 329 -27.09 9.12 -14.37
N SER A 330 -28.17 9.90 -14.30
CA SER A 330 -29.42 9.46 -13.64
C SER A 330 -30.05 8.23 -14.26
N ALA A 331 -29.88 8.02 -15.57
CA ALA A 331 -30.43 6.86 -16.29
C ALA A 331 -29.78 5.53 -15.88
N ASN A 332 -28.57 5.59 -15.34
CA ASN A 332 -27.80 4.42 -14.91
C ASN A 332 -27.96 4.13 -13.40
N LEU A 333 -28.79 4.90 -12.69
CA LEU A 333 -29.04 4.66 -11.27
C LEU A 333 -30.06 3.54 -11.06
N PRO A 334 -29.98 2.79 -9.94
CA PRO A 334 -31.00 1.82 -9.57
C PRO A 334 -32.32 2.50 -9.20
N ALA A 335 -33.42 1.76 -9.31
CA ALA A 335 -34.71 2.18 -8.80
C ALA A 335 -34.76 1.95 -7.27
N TRP A 336 -34.54 3.01 -6.51
CA TRP A 336 -34.41 2.96 -5.05
C TRP A 336 -35.66 2.37 -4.37
N GLY A 337 -35.46 1.53 -3.36
CA GLY A 337 -36.53 0.84 -2.64
C GLY A 337 -37.12 -0.35 -3.39
N THR A 338 -36.53 -0.77 -4.49
CA THR A 338 -37.06 -1.87 -5.33
C THR A 338 -35.99 -2.89 -5.70
N CYS A 339 -36.46 -4.04 -6.20
CA CYS A 339 -35.64 -4.99 -6.94
C CYS A 339 -36.21 -5.12 -8.36
N PRO A 340 -35.36 -5.18 -9.39
CA PRO A 340 -35.80 -5.49 -10.75
C PRO A 340 -36.50 -6.85 -10.76
N THR A 341 -37.70 -6.95 -11.37
CA THR A 341 -38.37 -8.23 -11.52
C THR A 341 -37.82 -8.94 -12.77
N ALA A 342 -37.56 -10.24 -12.65
CA ALA A 342 -37.17 -11.08 -13.77
C ALA A 342 -38.33 -11.07 -14.83
N GLY A 343 -38.24 -10.18 -15.79
CA GLY A 343 -39.30 -10.00 -16.82
C GLY A 343 -39.25 -8.63 -17.51
N THR A 344 -38.54 -7.67 -16.98
CA THR A 344 -38.32 -6.35 -17.60
C THR A 344 -36.93 -6.25 -18.25
N MET A 345 -36.57 -7.27 -19.02
CA MET A 345 -35.50 -7.15 -20.02
C MET A 345 -36.04 -6.29 -21.15
N ILE A 346 -36.02 -4.97 -21.02
CA ILE A 346 -36.18 -4.10 -22.18
C ILE A 346 -34.85 -4.14 -22.91
N SER A 347 -34.81 -4.89 -24.01
CA SER A 347 -33.79 -4.77 -25.03
C SER A 347 -33.64 -3.30 -25.39
N LYS A 348 -32.54 -2.67 -24.98
CA LYS A 348 -32.17 -1.33 -25.45
C LYS A 348 -31.43 -1.46 -26.77
N ASP A 349 -32.15 -1.93 -27.83
CA ASP A 349 -31.75 -1.66 -29.20
C ASP A 349 -32.35 -0.30 -29.59
N ASN A 350 -31.44 0.69 -29.67
CA ASN A 350 -31.53 1.94 -30.43
C ASN A 350 -32.62 2.98 -30.06
N PRO A 351 -32.28 4.14 -29.52
CA PRO A 351 -33.18 5.29 -29.56
C PRO A 351 -32.88 6.20 -30.75
N ILE A 352 -33.83 6.25 -31.67
CA ILE A 352 -33.98 7.37 -32.59
C ILE A 352 -34.30 8.64 -31.81
N ALA A 353 -33.59 9.72 -32.18
CA ALA A 353 -33.73 11.06 -31.66
C ALA A 353 -35.19 11.56 -31.57
N SER A 354 -35.52 12.20 -30.45
CA SER A 354 -36.52 13.29 -30.48
C SER A 354 -36.04 14.41 -29.56
N ASN A 355 -35.81 15.56 -30.19
CA ASN A 355 -35.59 16.87 -29.57
C ASN A 355 -36.76 17.23 -28.64
N GLU A 356 -36.49 17.64 -27.43
CA GLU A 356 -37.19 18.77 -26.80
C GLU A 356 -36.22 19.54 -25.88
N ALA A 357 -36.07 20.80 -26.23
CA ALA A 357 -35.33 21.80 -25.51
C ALA A 357 -36.12 22.23 -24.27
N ASN A 358 -35.41 22.38 -23.15
CA ASN A 358 -35.66 23.49 -22.22
C ASN A 358 -34.50 23.66 -21.22
N GLY A 359 -33.88 24.70 -21.34
CA GLY A 359 -33.45 25.86 -20.60
C GLY A 359 -32.66 25.68 -19.29
N ASP A 360 -31.49 26.36 -19.31
CA ASP A 360 -30.78 26.95 -18.18
C ASP A 360 -30.02 26.03 -17.22
N ASN A 361 -28.72 25.85 -17.50
CA ASN A 361 -27.66 26.50 -16.71
C ASN A 361 -26.29 26.24 -17.36
N ALA A 362 -25.79 27.27 -18.03
CA ALA A 362 -24.38 27.36 -18.40
C ALA A 362 -23.56 27.60 -17.12
N ALA A 363 -22.83 26.59 -16.72
CA ALA A 363 -21.70 26.74 -15.80
C ALA A 363 -20.61 25.75 -16.22
N ASP A 364 -19.60 26.33 -16.84
CA ASP A 364 -18.23 25.85 -16.99
C ASP A 364 -18.01 24.34 -17.24
N GLN A 365 -18.08 23.97 -18.50
CA GLN A 365 -17.39 22.78 -19.04
C GLN A 365 -15.90 23.16 -19.18
N VAL A 366 -15.13 23.05 -18.11
CA VAL A 366 -13.68 22.91 -18.26
C VAL A 366 -13.43 21.53 -18.81
N GLU A 367 -13.23 21.42 -20.12
CA GLU A 367 -12.65 20.23 -20.74
C GLU A 367 -11.27 20.00 -20.11
N THR A 368 -11.17 19.05 -19.18
CA THR A 368 -9.88 18.55 -18.71
C THR A 368 -9.26 17.79 -19.87
N GLN A 369 -8.34 18.43 -20.59
CA GLN A 369 -7.55 17.78 -21.64
C GLN A 369 -6.78 16.64 -20.99
N GLU A 370 -7.11 15.41 -21.38
CA GLU A 370 -6.41 14.20 -20.91
C GLU A 370 -5.03 14.18 -21.58
N VAL A 371 -3.97 14.23 -20.76
CA VAL A 371 -2.59 14.17 -21.23
C VAL A 371 -2.19 12.73 -21.42
N THR A 372 -1.66 12.40 -22.60
CA THR A 372 -1.15 11.07 -22.93
C THR A 372 0.37 11.05 -23.12
N LEU A 373 0.99 9.88 -22.97
CA LEU A 373 2.43 9.66 -23.12
C LEU A 373 2.73 8.83 -24.37
N PHE A 374 3.76 9.24 -25.15
CA PHE A 374 4.23 8.46 -26.29
C PHE A 374 5.73 8.71 -26.62
N PRO A 375 6.49 7.72 -27.07
CA PRO A 375 6.14 6.31 -26.98
C PRO A 375 6.12 5.84 -25.52
N ASN A 376 5.20 4.95 -25.19
CA ASN A 376 5.16 4.32 -23.88
C ASN A 376 4.64 2.88 -24.05
N PRO A 377 5.49 1.84 -23.95
CA PRO A 377 6.88 1.86 -23.42
C PRO A 377 7.89 2.68 -24.23
N THR A 378 8.98 3.09 -23.57
CA THR A 378 10.05 3.90 -24.15
C THR A 378 11.43 3.28 -23.94
N THR A 379 12.39 3.60 -24.84
CA THR A 379 13.82 3.32 -24.66
C THR A 379 14.60 4.54 -24.13
N GLY A 380 13.93 5.69 -23.98
CA GLY A 380 14.56 6.92 -23.49
C GLY A 380 13.61 8.09 -23.42
N MET A 381 13.29 8.71 -24.55
CA MET A 381 12.47 9.94 -24.59
C MET A 381 10.98 9.61 -24.58
N VAL A 382 10.21 10.32 -23.74
CA VAL A 382 8.76 10.27 -23.68
C VAL A 382 8.20 11.67 -23.88
N LYS A 383 7.26 11.84 -24.79
CA LYS A 383 6.54 13.09 -25.03
C LYS A 383 5.16 13.06 -24.38
N ILE A 384 4.66 14.24 -24.04
CA ILE A 384 3.27 14.44 -23.61
C ILE A 384 2.44 15.07 -24.70
N ASN A 385 1.17 14.67 -24.78
CA ASN A 385 0.22 15.26 -25.71
C ASN A 385 -1.19 15.32 -25.06
N PRO A 386 -1.82 16.47 -25.02
CA PRO A 386 -1.27 17.79 -25.37
C PRO A 386 -0.22 18.26 -24.35
N VAL A 387 0.62 19.22 -24.73
CA VAL A 387 1.51 19.91 -23.80
C VAL A 387 0.67 20.86 -22.95
N VAL A 388 0.82 20.75 -21.63
CA VAL A 388 0.08 21.57 -20.65
C VAL A 388 1.05 22.38 -19.81
N GLU A 389 0.58 23.50 -19.25
CA GLU A 389 1.39 24.33 -18.34
C GLU A 389 1.27 23.84 -16.90
N GLY A 390 2.36 23.93 -16.13
CA GLY A 390 2.39 23.52 -14.74
C GLY A 390 3.76 22.97 -14.32
N THR A 391 3.77 22.23 -13.23
CA THR A 391 4.98 21.59 -12.70
C THR A 391 4.89 20.07 -12.84
N TYR A 392 6.06 19.44 -12.97
CA TYR A 392 6.15 17.99 -12.98
C TYR A 392 7.03 17.46 -11.85
N ARG A 393 6.80 16.20 -11.51
CA ARG A 393 7.70 15.40 -10.67
C ARG A 393 7.73 13.96 -11.17
N ILE A 394 8.93 13.39 -11.28
CA ILE A 394 9.13 12.01 -11.72
C ILE A 394 9.55 11.20 -10.49
N TYR A 395 8.91 10.06 -10.33
CA TYR A 395 9.23 9.09 -9.28
C TYR A 395 9.65 7.78 -9.90
N ASN A 396 10.65 7.11 -9.31
CA ASN A 396 10.97 5.74 -9.65
C ASN A 396 10.01 4.75 -8.96
N GLU A 397 10.16 3.46 -9.21
CA GLU A 397 9.33 2.38 -8.67
C GLU A 397 9.27 2.32 -7.13
N VAL A 398 10.30 2.81 -6.45
CA VAL A 398 10.34 2.91 -4.98
C VAL A 398 9.85 4.27 -4.47
N GLY A 399 9.21 5.08 -5.32
CA GLY A 399 8.61 6.36 -4.93
C GLY A 399 9.61 7.51 -4.70
N ARG A 400 10.90 7.33 -5.03
CA ARG A 400 11.91 8.39 -4.91
C ARG A 400 11.77 9.37 -6.06
N THR A 401 11.76 10.66 -5.78
CA THR A 401 11.84 11.72 -6.80
C THR A 401 13.20 11.66 -7.50
N ILE A 402 13.17 11.50 -8.83
CA ILE A 402 14.35 11.49 -9.71
C ILE A 402 14.41 12.69 -10.64
N GLY A 403 13.36 13.49 -10.70
CA GLY A 403 13.30 14.72 -11.47
C GLY A 403 12.08 15.56 -11.09
N GLU A 404 12.23 16.90 -11.13
CA GLU A 404 11.13 17.84 -10.93
C GLU A 404 11.42 19.16 -11.65
N GLY A 405 10.38 19.95 -11.93
CA GLY A 405 10.50 21.26 -12.58
C GLY A 405 9.22 21.71 -13.26
N GLN A 406 9.36 22.62 -14.23
CA GLN A 406 8.26 23.03 -15.11
C GLN A 406 7.98 21.96 -16.15
N ILE A 407 6.70 21.74 -16.49
CA ILE A 407 6.31 20.76 -17.52
C ILE A 407 7.00 21.09 -18.84
N LYS A 408 7.48 20.04 -19.50
CA LYS A 408 8.18 20.08 -20.78
C LYS A 408 7.43 19.25 -21.80
N GLU A 409 7.65 19.51 -23.09
CA GLU A 409 7.10 18.71 -24.18
C GLU A 409 7.58 17.23 -24.12
N ALA A 410 8.81 17.02 -23.63
CA ALA A 410 9.41 15.69 -23.54
C ALA A 410 10.23 15.52 -22.25
N PHE A 411 10.29 14.28 -21.78
CA PHE A 411 11.03 13.85 -20.60
C PHE A 411 12.04 12.76 -21.01
N ASP A 412 13.28 12.91 -20.56
CA ASP A 412 14.38 11.99 -20.89
C ASP A 412 14.59 10.99 -19.75
N PHE A 413 14.44 9.71 -20.09
CA PHE A 413 14.69 8.56 -19.23
C PHE A 413 15.91 7.76 -19.70
N SER A 414 16.71 8.24 -20.66
CA SER A 414 17.82 7.49 -21.25
C SER A 414 18.82 6.99 -20.20
N GLU A 415 19.12 7.82 -19.21
CA GLU A 415 20.05 7.52 -18.10
C GLU A 415 19.41 6.70 -16.98
N GLN A 416 18.10 6.42 -17.05
CA GLN A 416 17.41 5.67 -16.01
C GLN A 416 17.47 4.16 -16.31
N ALA A 417 17.47 3.33 -15.27
CA ALA A 417 17.37 1.88 -15.41
C ALA A 417 16.06 1.45 -16.10
N ASN A 418 16.01 0.24 -16.64
CA ASN A 418 14.75 -0.32 -17.10
C ASN A 418 13.82 -0.50 -15.91
N GLY A 419 12.55 -0.16 -16.08
CA GLY A 419 11.58 -0.20 -14.97
C GLY A 419 10.37 0.70 -15.20
N ILE A 420 9.59 0.87 -14.14
CA ILE A 420 8.38 1.68 -14.12
C ILE A 420 8.66 3.00 -13.41
N TYR A 421 8.23 4.08 -14.03
CA TYR A 421 8.32 5.43 -13.48
C TYR A 421 6.95 6.07 -13.46
N MET A 422 6.72 6.97 -12.52
CA MET A 422 5.50 7.77 -12.44
C MET A 422 5.84 9.22 -12.72
N LEU A 423 5.25 9.78 -13.77
CA LEU A 423 5.29 11.21 -14.07
C LEU A 423 4.03 11.87 -13.50
N MET A 424 4.20 12.70 -12.50
CA MET A 424 3.14 13.55 -11.95
C MET A 424 3.19 14.90 -12.65
N LEU A 425 2.07 15.30 -13.20
CA LEU A 425 1.86 16.66 -13.76
C LEU A 425 0.89 17.39 -12.85
N GLN A 426 1.28 18.57 -12.41
CA GLN A 426 0.43 19.47 -11.62
C GLN A 426 0.15 20.74 -12.43
N THR A 427 -1.08 20.90 -12.88
CA THR A 427 -1.59 22.00 -13.68
C THR A 427 -2.63 22.80 -12.90
N GLU A 428 -3.11 23.91 -13.43
CA GLU A 428 -4.24 24.67 -12.87
C GLU A 428 -5.53 23.81 -12.80
N ASN A 429 -5.69 22.83 -13.71
CA ASN A 429 -6.84 21.95 -13.79
C ASN A 429 -6.73 20.73 -12.86
N GLY A 430 -5.65 20.60 -12.07
CA GLY A 430 -5.43 19.54 -11.11
C GLY A 430 -4.14 18.75 -11.32
N THR A 431 -4.03 17.62 -10.64
CA THR A 431 -2.85 16.75 -10.70
C THR A 431 -3.18 15.49 -11.49
N GLN A 432 -2.36 15.19 -12.51
CA GLN A 432 -2.43 13.94 -13.28
C GLN A 432 -1.19 13.09 -13.00
N TYR A 433 -1.37 11.76 -13.00
CA TYR A 433 -0.30 10.78 -12.82
C TYR A 433 -0.23 9.89 -14.06
N LEU A 434 0.92 9.84 -14.69
CA LEU A 434 1.14 9.14 -15.94
C LEU A 434 2.26 8.09 -15.74
N LYS A 435 1.97 6.84 -16.08
CA LYS A 435 2.93 5.74 -15.99
C LYS A 435 3.87 5.77 -17.19
N VAL A 436 5.18 5.73 -16.94
CA VAL A 436 6.23 5.56 -17.96
C VAL A 436 6.85 4.18 -17.78
N VAL A 437 6.91 3.38 -18.84
CA VAL A 437 7.57 2.08 -18.87
C VAL A 437 8.85 2.21 -19.68
N LYS A 438 10.02 1.99 -19.06
CA LYS A 438 11.35 2.02 -19.69
C LYS A 438 11.84 0.59 -19.94
N HIS A 439 12.24 0.31 -21.17
CA HIS A 439 12.85 -0.96 -21.60
C HIS A 439 14.32 -0.80 -21.95
#